data_f8938ff8dd732fc3903d0bf22f58cfa8
#
_entry.id   f8938ff8dd732fc3903d0bf22f58cfa8
#
_cell.length_a   1.000
_cell.length_b   1.000
_cell.length_c   1.000
_cell.angle_alpha   90.00
_cell.angle_beta   90.00
_cell.angle_gamma   90.00
#
_symmetry.space_group_name_H-M   'P 1'
#
loop_
_entity.id
_entity.type
_entity.pdbx_description
1 polymer ?
#
loop_
_entity_poly.entity_id
_entity_poly.type
_entity_poly.pdbx_seq_one_letter_code
_entity_poly.pdbx_strand_id
1 'polypeptide(L)'
;MAIVGASGSGKSTFLHVMAGLDKPTGGNIIIDNQDIYALDVDSLAAFRRKRIGFVFQFFNLIPVLRLEENIQLPILLDHEKIDKDYLNELLDILDLRGRRDHLPSQLSGGQQQRAAIARALINKPSIIFADEPTGNLDKKNSKEVMDLLKLSCKKYKQTLVIVTHDLEIASEADRIITISDGEIK
;
A
#
# COMPACT_ATOMS: atom_id res chain seq x y z
N MET A 1 5.53 4.82 10.25
CA MET A 1 4.81 6.04 10.68
C MET A 1 3.31 5.78 10.64
N ALA A 2 2.55 6.21 11.66
CA ALA A 2 1.10 6.13 11.67
C ALA A 2 0.47 7.54 11.62
N ILE A 3 -0.65 7.66 10.91
CA ILE A 3 -1.48 8.87 10.84
C ILE A 3 -2.82 8.53 11.47
N VAL A 4 -3.18 9.24 12.53
CA VAL A 4 -4.41 9.02 13.30
C VAL A 4 -5.28 10.28 13.35
N GLY A 5 -6.55 10.14 13.71
CA GLY A 5 -7.49 11.24 13.86
C GLY A 5 -8.93 10.80 13.62
N ALA A 6 -9.88 11.67 13.91
CA ALA A 6 -11.30 11.39 13.75
C ALA A 6 -11.68 11.11 12.26
N SER A 7 -12.81 10.44 12.05
CA SER A 7 -13.36 10.31 10.68
C SER A 7 -13.61 11.69 10.08
N GLY A 8 -13.29 11.87 8.80
CA GLY A 8 -13.43 13.16 8.11
C GLY A 8 -12.34 14.20 8.41
N SER A 9 -11.33 13.90 9.25
CA SER A 9 -10.26 14.87 9.60
C SER A 9 -9.26 15.16 8.48
N GLY A 10 -9.34 14.47 7.32
CA GLY A 10 -8.47 14.70 6.18
C GLY A 10 -7.31 13.69 6.03
N LYS A 11 -7.25 12.61 6.83
CA LYS A 11 -6.15 11.62 6.80
C LYS A 11 -5.92 10.98 5.44
N SER A 12 -6.97 10.46 4.83
CA SER A 12 -6.89 9.81 3.49
C SER A 12 -6.49 10.82 2.42
N THR A 13 -7.03 12.05 2.47
CA THR A 13 -6.63 13.12 1.55
C THR A 13 -5.14 13.44 1.69
N PHE A 14 -4.66 13.56 2.93
CA PHE A 14 -3.24 13.80 3.20
C PHE A 14 -2.38 12.64 2.68
N LEU A 15 -2.80 11.40 2.92
CA LEU A 15 -2.11 10.20 2.41
C LEU A 15 -2.08 10.19 0.87
N HIS A 16 -3.20 10.50 0.20
CA HIS A 16 -3.30 10.54 -1.25
C HIS A 16 -2.40 11.62 -1.85
N VAL A 17 -2.34 12.79 -1.23
CA VAL A 17 -1.40 13.85 -1.62
C VAL A 17 0.04 13.36 -1.46
N MET A 18 0.40 12.76 -0.33
CA MET A 18 1.76 12.21 -0.14
C MET A 18 2.12 11.13 -1.16
N ALA A 19 1.15 10.34 -1.59
CA ALA A 19 1.35 9.27 -2.58
C ALA A 19 1.30 9.78 -4.05
N GLY A 20 1.11 11.08 -4.28
CA GLY A 20 0.98 11.64 -5.63
C GLY A 20 -0.29 11.24 -6.36
N LEU A 21 -1.36 10.84 -5.63
CA LEU A 21 -2.66 10.52 -6.20
C LEU A 21 -3.52 11.79 -6.36
N ASP A 22 -3.44 12.71 -5.39
CA ASP A 22 -4.13 14.00 -5.40
C ASP A 22 -3.11 15.14 -5.40
N LYS A 23 -3.38 16.21 -6.16
CA LYS A 23 -2.48 17.35 -6.26
C LYS A 23 -2.65 18.30 -5.06
N PRO A 24 -1.55 18.71 -4.37
CA PRO A 24 -1.62 19.69 -3.30
C PRO A 24 -1.92 21.09 -3.85
N THR A 25 -2.51 21.94 -3.03
CA THR A 25 -2.68 23.37 -3.33
C THR A 25 -1.34 24.12 -3.27
N GLY A 26 -0.40 23.61 -2.47
CA GLY A 26 0.95 24.17 -2.34
C GLY A 26 1.85 23.25 -1.52
N GLY A 27 3.14 23.59 -1.45
CA GLY A 27 4.16 22.78 -0.78
C GLY A 27 4.80 21.74 -1.71
N ASN A 28 5.77 21.01 -1.17
CA ASN A 28 6.57 20.03 -1.88
C ASN A 28 6.52 18.67 -1.19
N ILE A 29 6.57 17.61 -1.95
CA ILE A 29 6.73 16.24 -1.44
C ILE A 29 7.94 15.60 -2.07
N ILE A 30 8.91 15.24 -1.23
CA ILE A 30 10.18 14.69 -1.65
C ILE A 30 10.24 13.21 -1.25
N ILE A 31 10.36 12.34 -2.24
CA ILE A 31 10.56 10.88 -2.07
C ILE A 31 11.82 10.51 -2.85
N ASP A 32 12.74 9.79 -2.24
CA ASP A 32 14.03 9.40 -2.84
C ASP A 32 14.79 10.60 -3.45
N ASN A 33 14.80 11.74 -2.76
CA ASN A 33 15.39 13.02 -3.20
C ASN A 33 14.74 13.64 -4.45
N GLN A 34 13.58 13.16 -4.87
CA GLN A 34 12.79 13.70 -5.98
C GLN A 34 11.56 14.43 -5.47
N ASP A 35 11.38 15.71 -5.84
CA ASP A 35 10.10 16.39 -5.68
C ASP A 35 9.12 15.82 -6.70
N ILE A 36 8.12 15.07 -6.21
CA ILE A 36 7.20 14.33 -7.06
C ILE A 36 6.24 15.25 -7.82
N TYR A 37 5.98 16.46 -7.32
CA TYR A 37 5.09 17.43 -7.98
C TYR A 37 5.81 18.38 -8.94
N ALA A 38 7.13 18.30 -9.02
CA ALA A 38 7.91 18.91 -10.11
C ALA A 38 7.90 18.03 -11.38
N LEU A 39 7.41 16.79 -11.30
CA LEU A 39 7.27 15.88 -12.44
C LEU A 39 6.03 16.21 -13.26
N ASP A 40 6.11 15.97 -14.58
CA ASP A 40 4.93 15.95 -15.43
C ASP A 40 4.03 14.73 -15.12
N VAL A 41 2.83 14.68 -15.69
CA VAL A 41 1.82 13.65 -15.39
C VAL A 41 2.32 12.23 -15.67
N ASP A 42 3.00 12.02 -16.78
CA ASP A 42 3.49 10.71 -17.21
C ASP A 42 4.67 10.25 -16.34
N SER A 43 5.60 11.16 -16.07
CA SER A 43 6.74 10.94 -15.17
C SER A 43 6.29 10.65 -13.74
N LEU A 44 5.29 11.37 -13.24
CA LEU A 44 4.70 11.11 -11.92
C LEU A 44 4.02 9.73 -11.87
N ALA A 45 3.29 9.36 -12.92
CA ALA A 45 2.67 8.04 -13.01
C ALA A 45 3.72 6.91 -13.02
N ALA A 46 4.81 7.07 -13.77
CA ALA A 46 5.93 6.14 -13.80
C ALA A 46 6.64 6.08 -12.44
N PHE A 47 6.86 7.23 -11.79
CA PHE A 47 7.45 7.30 -10.45
C PHE A 47 6.61 6.55 -9.42
N ARG A 48 5.28 6.77 -9.41
CA ARG A 48 4.36 6.06 -8.52
C ARG A 48 4.47 4.55 -8.71
N ARG A 49 4.39 4.04 -9.94
CA ARG A 49 4.49 2.59 -10.18
C ARG A 49 5.78 1.97 -9.66
N LYS A 50 6.91 2.70 -9.76
CA LYS A 50 8.24 2.17 -9.41
C LYS A 50 8.63 2.38 -7.96
N ARG A 51 8.23 3.50 -7.35
CA ARG A 51 8.74 3.94 -6.05
C ARG A 51 7.73 3.93 -4.93
N ILE A 52 6.43 3.84 -5.25
CA ILE A 52 5.34 3.92 -4.27
C ILE A 52 4.49 2.66 -4.36
N GLY A 53 4.35 1.95 -3.24
CA GLY A 53 3.32 0.95 -3.05
C GLY A 53 2.09 1.59 -2.42
N PHE A 54 0.89 1.23 -2.86
CA PHE A 54 -0.34 1.71 -2.23
C PHE A 54 -1.27 0.55 -1.89
N VAL A 55 -1.71 0.49 -0.63
CA VAL A 55 -2.67 -0.47 -0.11
C VAL A 55 -3.92 0.30 0.31
N PHE A 56 -5.02 0.05 -0.39
CA PHE A 56 -6.31 0.70 -0.15
C PHE A 56 -7.14 -0.07 0.88
N GLN A 57 -8.08 0.61 1.52
CA GLN A 57 -9.09 0.02 2.40
C GLN A 57 -9.96 -1.00 1.65
N PHE A 58 -10.43 -0.65 0.45
CA PHE A 58 -11.03 -1.58 -0.49
C PHE A 58 -9.93 -2.13 -1.38
N PHE A 59 -9.79 -3.42 -1.45
CA PHE A 59 -8.65 -4.15 -2.06
C PHE A 59 -8.27 -3.69 -3.46
N ASN A 60 -9.22 -3.11 -4.22
CA ASN A 60 -9.05 -2.57 -5.58
C ASN A 60 -8.35 -3.57 -6.53
N LEU A 61 -8.66 -4.86 -6.38
CA LEU A 61 -8.26 -5.89 -7.32
C LEU A 61 -9.13 -5.81 -8.57
N ILE A 62 -8.53 -6.05 -9.73
CA ILE A 62 -9.24 -6.11 -11.00
C ILE A 62 -10.01 -7.43 -11.06
N PRO A 63 -11.35 -7.43 -11.12
CA PRO A 63 -12.18 -8.62 -10.90
C PRO A 63 -11.97 -9.74 -11.92
N VAL A 64 -11.58 -9.37 -13.16
CA VAL A 64 -11.41 -10.31 -14.28
C VAL A 64 -9.99 -10.87 -14.36
N LEU A 65 -9.06 -10.36 -13.57
CA LEU A 65 -7.68 -10.84 -13.49
C LEU A 65 -7.54 -11.83 -12.32
N ARG A 66 -6.75 -12.88 -12.55
CA ARG A 66 -6.35 -13.81 -11.48
C ARG A 66 -5.49 -13.09 -10.43
N LEU A 67 -5.35 -13.71 -9.26
CA LEU A 67 -4.54 -13.15 -8.18
C LEU A 67 -3.13 -12.80 -8.64
N GLU A 68 -2.45 -13.72 -9.29
CA GLU A 68 -1.09 -13.50 -9.78
C GLU A 68 -1.01 -12.37 -10.82
N GLU A 69 -1.97 -12.29 -11.72
CA GLU A 69 -2.05 -11.22 -12.73
C GLU A 69 -2.29 -9.86 -12.07
N ASN A 70 -3.14 -9.79 -11.05
CA ASN A 70 -3.32 -8.58 -10.24
C ASN A 70 -2.02 -8.12 -9.57
N ILE A 71 -1.24 -9.07 -9.02
CA ILE A 71 0.04 -8.76 -8.36
C ILE A 71 1.05 -8.25 -9.37
N GLN A 72 1.13 -8.87 -10.56
CA GLN A 72 2.12 -8.54 -11.58
C GLN A 72 1.82 -7.26 -12.36
N LEU A 73 0.58 -6.76 -12.28
CA LEU A 73 0.10 -5.65 -13.09
C LEU A 73 1.03 -4.41 -13.12
N PRO A 74 1.59 -3.94 -11.98
CA PRO A 74 2.48 -2.77 -11.99
C PRO A 74 3.74 -2.99 -12.83
N ILE A 75 4.32 -4.19 -12.84
CA ILE A 75 5.49 -4.54 -13.65
C ILE A 75 5.13 -4.60 -15.13
N LEU A 76 3.99 -5.22 -15.44
CA LEU A 76 3.52 -5.37 -16.82
C LEU A 76 3.21 -4.02 -17.47
N LEU A 77 2.69 -3.05 -16.72
CA LEU A 77 2.44 -1.69 -17.21
C LEU A 77 3.72 -0.91 -17.51
N ASP A 78 4.85 -1.28 -16.92
CA ASP A 78 6.17 -0.71 -17.24
C ASP A 78 6.91 -1.52 -18.31
N HIS A 79 6.27 -2.54 -18.90
CA HIS A 79 6.87 -3.47 -19.88
C HIS A 79 8.16 -4.14 -19.37
N GLU A 80 8.29 -4.28 -18.05
CA GLU A 80 9.45 -4.91 -17.41
C GLU A 80 9.25 -6.42 -17.25
N LYS A 81 10.35 -7.13 -17.07
CA LYS A 81 10.32 -8.58 -16.84
C LYS A 81 10.03 -8.87 -15.37
N ILE A 82 9.15 -9.85 -15.14
CA ILE A 82 8.79 -10.30 -13.81
C ILE A 82 9.95 -11.10 -13.22
N ASP A 83 10.41 -10.69 -12.04
CA ASP A 83 11.30 -11.48 -11.18
C ASP A 83 10.47 -12.61 -10.55
N LYS A 84 10.53 -13.81 -11.16
CA LYS A 84 9.72 -14.96 -10.72
C LYS A 84 10.10 -15.45 -9.34
N ASP A 85 11.36 -15.33 -8.96
CA ASP A 85 11.83 -15.78 -7.65
C ASP A 85 11.28 -14.85 -6.57
N TYR A 86 11.32 -13.54 -6.80
CA TYR A 86 10.74 -12.56 -5.89
C TYR A 86 9.21 -12.66 -5.82
N LEU A 87 8.53 -12.87 -6.95
CA LEU A 87 7.09 -13.12 -6.94
C LEU A 87 6.73 -14.35 -6.10
N ASN A 88 7.44 -15.46 -6.28
CA ASN A 88 7.21 -16.68 -5.49
C ASN A 88 7.48 -16.44 -4.00
N GLU A 89 8.53 -15.71 -3.66
CA GLU A 89 8.84 -15.31 -2.28
C GLU A 89 7.71 -14.48 -1.65
N LEU A 90 7.16 -13.51 -2.38
CA LEU A 90 5.99 -12.73 -1.91
C LEU A 90 4.76 -13.61 -1.70
N LEU A 91 4.48 -14.51 -2.64
CA LEU A 91 3.36 -15.45 -2.52
C LEU A 91 3.50 -16.38 -1.31
N ASP A 92 4.72 -16.79 -0.97
CA ASP A 92 4.99 -17.60 0.22
C ASP A 92 4.83 -16.79 1.52
N ILE A 93 5.44 -15.61 1.61
CA ILE A 93 5.37 -14.75 2.80
C ILE A 93 3.92 -14.38 3.10
N LEU A 94 3.11 -14.12 2.06
CA LEU A 94 1.72 -13.68 2.20
C LEU A 94 0.72 -14.84 2.20
N ASP A 95 1.19 -16.10 2.22
CA ASP A 95 0.36 -17.31 2.19
C ASP A 95 -0.66 -17.32 1.06
N LEU A 96 -0.18 -17.04 -0.17
CA LEU A 96 -1.00 -16.92 -1.37
C LEU A 96 -0.64 -17.93 -2.47
N ARG A 97 0.43 -18.73 -2.29
CA ARG A 97 0.93 -19.66 -3.32
C ARG A 97 -0.15 -20.59 -3.88
N GLY A 98 -1.00 -21.13 -3.01
CA GLY A 98 -2.09 -22.01 -3.41
C GLY A 98 -3.32 -21.29 -4.03
N ARG A 99 -3.26 -19.96 -4.18
CA ARG A 99 -4.36 -19.14 -4.67
C ARG A 99 -4.04 -18.34 -5.94
N ARG A 100 -2.86 -18.54 -6.51
CA ARG A 100 -2.35 -17.73 -7.63
C ARG A 100 -3.29 -17.67 -8.85
N ASP A 101 -4.04 -18.75 -9.11
CA ASP A 101 -4.95 -18.87 -10.24
C ASP A 101 -6.41 -18.48 -9.92
N HIS A 102 -6.69 -18.07 -8.68
CA HIS A 102 -8.04 -17.69 -8.26
C HIS A 102 -8.39 -16.27 -8.71
N LEU A 103 -9.64 -16.06 -9.08
CA LEU A 103 -10.22 -14.72 -9.27
C LEU A 103 -10.49 -14.06 -7.91
N PRO A 104 -10.53 -12.73 -7.83
CA PRO A 104 -10.85 -12.02 -6.59
C PRO A 104 -12.13 -12.49 -5.92
N SER A 105 -13.17 -12.83 -6.68
CA SER A 105 -14.44 -13.34 -6.18
C SER A 105 -14.35 -14.71 -5.47
N GLN A 106 -13.26 -15.44 -5.66
CA GLN A 106 -13.01 -16.75 -5.06
C GLN A 106 -12.13 -16.65 -3.79
N LEU A 107 -11.72 -15.44 -3.41
CA LEU A 107 -10.82 -15.17 -2.29
C LEU A 107 -11.60 -14.59 -1.11
N SER A 108 -11.20 -14.96 0.12
CA SER A 108 -11.67 -14.27 1.32
C SER A 108 -11.17 -12.83 1.37
N GLY A 109 -11.80 -11.96 2.17
CA GLY A 109 -11.36 -10.56 2.34
C GLY A 109 -9.89 -10.45 2.77
N GLY A 110 -9.44 -11.29 3.71
CA GLY A 110 -8.04 -11.33 4.13
C GLY A 110 -7.09 -11.78 3.00
N GLN A 111 -7.50 -12.72 2.15
CA GLN A 111 -6.71 -13.13 0.98
C GLN A 111 -6.66 -12.03 -0.07
N GLN A 112 -7.77 -11.33 -0.32
CA GLN A 112 -7.79 -10.17 -1.23
C GLN A 112 -6.88 -9.05 -0.73
N GLN A 113 -6.88 -8.76 0.57
CA GLN A 113 -5.99 -7.76 1.16
C GLN A 113 -4.52 -8.17 1.06
N ARG A 114 -4.19 -9.43 1.34
CA ARG A 114 -2.84 -9.95 1.14
C ARG A 114 -2.39 -9.85 -0.32
N ALA A 115 -3.29 -10.09 -1.28
CA ALA A 115 -3.00 -9.88 -2.71
C ALA A 115 -2.76 -8.40 -3.06
N ALA A 116 -3.54 -7.48 -2.48
CA ALA A 116 -3.31 -6.03 -2.64
C ALA A 116 -1.95 -5.60 -2.05
N ILE A 117 -1.53 -6.17 -0.92
CA ILE A 117 -0.21 -5.97 -0.34
C ILE A 117 0.89 -6.52 -1.26
N ALA A 118 0.73 -7.74 -1.79
CA ALA A 118 1.69 -8.31 -2.74
C ALA A 118 1.86 -7.42 -3.97
N ARG A 119 0.75 -6.90 -4.52
CA ARG A 119 0.76 -5.94 -5.63
C ARG A 119 1.48 -4.65 -5.28
N ALA A 120 1.31 -4.13 -4.07
CA ALA A 120 2.01 -2.93 -3.62
C ALA A 120 3.52 -3.16 -3.45
N LEU A 121 3.95 -4.38 -3.14
CA LEU A 121 5.35 -4.76 -2.89
C LEU A 121 6.12 -5.16 -4.14
N ILE A 122 5.45 -5.61 -5.20
CA ILE A 122 6.07 -6.31 -6.32
C ILE A 122 7.17 -5.52 -7.04
N ASN A 123 7.06 -4.20 -7.10
CA ASN A 123 8.08 -3.31 -7.69
C ASN A 123 9.19 -2.92 -6.71
N LYS A 124 9.26 -3.55 -5.52
CA LYS A 124 10.24 -3.21 -4.48
C LYS A 124 10.27 -1.69 -4.18
N PRO A 125 9.11 -1.06 -3.92
CA PRO A 125 9.02 0.39 -3.75
C PRO A 125 9.82 0.86 -2.53
N SER A 126 10.21 2.14 -2.52
CA SER A 126 10.90 2.76 -1.37
C SER A 126 9.96 3.03 -0.21
N ILE A 127 8.69 3.33 -0.53
CA ILE A 127 7.67 3.69 0.45
C ILE A 127 6.34 3.00 0.13
N ILE A 128 5.65 2.57 1.18
CA ILE A 128 4.31 2.01 1.10
C ILE A 128 3.37 2.90 1.89
N PHE A 129 2.31 3.33 1.23
CA PHE A 129 1.17 4.02 1.83
C PHE A 129 0.03 3.02 2.01
N ALA A 130 -0.57 2.98 3.20
CA ALA A 130 -1.69 2.10 3.52
C ALA A 130 -2.83 2.91 4.13
N ASP A 131 -3.96 2.98 3.44
CA ASP A 131 -5.16 3.68 3.90
C ASP A 131 -6.13 2.67 4.51
N GLU A 132 -6.20 2.66 5.85
CA GLU A 132 -7.01 1.73 6.64
C GLU A 132 -6.96 0.27 6.14
N PRO A 133 -5.76 -0.34 6.01
CA PRO A 133 -5.58 -1.62 5.30
C PRO A 133 -6.30 -2.79 5.96
N THR A 134 -6.86 -2.60 7.15
CA THR A 134 -7.59 -3.63 7.91
C THR A 134 -9.05 -3.27 8.16
N GLY A 135 -9.52 -2.11 7.68
CA GLY A 135 -10.84 -1.58 7.98
C GLY A 135 -12.02 -2.47 7.56
N ASN A 136 -11.82 -3.38 6.61
CA ASN A 136 -12.83 -4.32 6.10
C ASN A 136 -12.59 -5.78 6.57
N LEU A 137 -11.74 -5.99 7.57
CA LEU A 137 -11.37 -7.31 8.06
C LEU A 137 -11.84 -7.49 9.51
N ASP A 138 -12.09 -8.74 9.90
CA ASP A 138 -12.26 -9.08 11.31
C ASP A 138 -10.92 -8.97 12.07
N LYS A 139 -10.98 -8.94 13.41
CA LYS A 139 -9.80 -8.71 14.27
C LYS A 139 -8.66 -9.70 14.03
N LYS A 140 -8.98 -10.98 13.77
CA LYS A 140 -7.96 -12.01 13.55
C LYS A 140 -7.23 -11.76 12.24
N ASN A 141 -7.96 -11.61 11.15
CA ASN A 141 -7.40 -11.33 9.84
C ASN A 141 -6.67 -9.97 9.81
N SER A 142 -7.17 -8.96 10.55
CA SER A 142 -6.52 -7.65 10.67
C SER A 142 -5.11 -7.78 11.25
N LYS A 143 -4.95 -8.52 12.35
CA LYS A 143 -3.64 -8.74 12.96
C LYS A 143 -2.70 -9.47 12.01
N GLU A 144 -3.14 -10.58 11.43
CA GLU A 144 -2.32 -11.37 10.49
C GLU A 144 -1.85 -10.53 9.30
N VAL A 145 -2.75 -9.75 8.70
CA VAL A 145 -2.41 -8.87 7.56
C VAL A 145 -1.41 -7.79 7.95
N MET A 146 -1.58 -7.16 9.13
CA MET A 146 -0.65 -6.14 9.59
C MET A 146 0.72 -6.69 9.92
N ASP A 147 0.80 -7.87 10.56
CA ASP A 147 2.06 -8.53 10.88
C ASP A 147 2.82 -8.89 9.58
N LEU A 148 2.12 -9.40 8.58
CA LEU A 148 2.69 -9.70 7.26
C LEU A 148 3.19 -8.45 6.53
N LEU A 149 2.41 -7.36 6.56
CA LEU A 149 2.81 -6.08 5.95
C LEU A 149 4.07 -5.51 6.63
N LYS A 150 4.11 -5.48 7.97
CA LYS A 150 5.26 -5.01 8.74
C LYS A 150 6.51 -5.87 8.48
N LEU A 151 6.33 -7.20 8.51
CA LEU A 151 7.41 -8.14 8.22
C LEU A 151 8.01 -7.90 6.84
N SER A 152 7.15 -7.74 5.82
CA SER A 152 7.58 -7.47 4.45
C SER A 152 8.33 -6.14 4.33
N CYS A 153 7.78 -5.06 4.89
CA CYS A 153 8.43 -3.75 4.88
C CYS A 153 9.81 -3.78 5.57
N LYS A 154 9.91 -4.48 6.71
CA LYS A 154 11.18 -4.64 7.44
C LYS A 154 12.19 -5.45 6.61
N LYS A 155 11.76 -6.55 6.01
CA LYS A 155 12.61 -7.43 5.19
C LYS A 155 13.21 -6.69 4.01
N TYR A 156 12.42 -5.86 3.33
CA TYR A 156 12.84 -5.12 2.15
C TYR A 156 13.31 -3.69 2.45
N LYS A 157 13.44 -3.32 3.74
CA LYS A 157 13.90 -1.99 4.21
C LYS A 157 13.06 -0.84 3.66
N GLN A 158 11.75 -1.03 3.58
CA GLN A 158 10.80 -0.07 3.06
C GLN A 158 10.22 0.81 4.16
N THR A 159 9.91 2.06 3.82
CA THR A 159 9.14 2.94 4.72
C THR A 159 7.66 2.59 4.63
N LEU A 160 7.00 2.38 5.78
CA LEU A 160 5.56 2.19 5.86
C LEU A 160 4.90 3.43 6.48
N VAL A 161 3.94 4.00 5.75
CA VAL A 161 3.04 5.07 6.22
C VAL A 161 1.62 4.52 6.22
N ILE A 162 0.98 4.49 7.39
CA ILE A 162 -0.35 3.92 7.56
C ILE A 162 -1.33 4.95 8.13
N VAL A 163 -2.50 5.06 7.54
CA VAL A 163 -3.67 5.68 8.14
C VAL A 163 -4.44 4.59 8.87
N THR A 164 -4.75 4.81 10.13
CA THR A 164 -5.55 3.88 10.93
C THR A 164 -6.30 4.62 12.05
N HIS A 165 -7.46 4.09 12.40
CA HIS A 165 -8.17 4.46 13.62
C HIS A 165 -7.91 3.48 14.77
N ASP A 166 -7.20 2.39 14.51
CA ASP A 166 -6.79 1.40 15.53
C ASP A 166 -5.54 1.90 16.26
N LEU A 167 -5.71 2.22 17.54
CA LEU A 167 -4.64 2.73 18.41
C LEU A 167 -3.58 1.66 18.74
N GLU A 168 -3.93 0.38 18.71
CA GLU A 168 -2.96 -0.69 18.91
C GLU A 168 -1.98 -0.72 17.74
N ILE A 169 -2.50 -0.68 16.50
CA ILE A 169 -1.68 -0.60 15.28
C ILE A 169 -0.84 0.69 15.27
N ALA A 170 -1.43 1.83 15.63
CA ALA A 170 -0.73 3.10 15.66
C ALA A 170 0.42 3.13 16.67
N SER A 171 0.22 2.50 17.84
CA SER A 171 1.23 2.48 18.93
C SER A 171 2.52 1.74 18.56
N GLU A 172 2.48 0.87 17.57
CA GLU A 172 3.64 0.12 17.09
C GLU A 172 4.49 0.90 16.06
N ALA A 173 4.05 2.11 15.68
CA ALA A 173 4.79 2.93 14.71
C ALA A 173 5.90 3.74 15.39
N ASP A 174 7.04 3.90 14.72
CA ASP A 174 8.17 4.74 15.19
C ASP A 174 7.77 6.21 15.35
N ARG A 175 6.74 6.66 14.64
CA ARG A 175 6.21 8.02 14.69
C ARG A 175 4.70 8.02 14.46
N ILE A 176 4.00 8.81 15.26
CA ILE A 176 2.55 9.03 15.13
C ILE A 176 2.33 10.51 14.78
N ILE A 177 1.47 10.76 13.80
CA ILE A 177 0.97 12.09 13.43
C ILE A 177 -0.53 12.10 13.67
N THR A 178 -1.02 13.07 14.41
CA THR A 178 -2.45 13.28 14.62
C THR A 178 -2.97 14.37 13.68
N ILE A 179 -4.06 14.09 12.97
CA ILE A 179 -4.75 15.09 12.14
C ILE A 179 -6.13 15.36 12.75
N SER A 180 -6.41 16.63 13.00
CA SER A 180 -7.72 17.12 13.47
C SER A 180 -8.10 18.35 12.66
N ASP A 181 -9.29 18.33 12.09
CA ASP A 181 -9.86 19.43 11.30
C ASP A 181 -8.95 19.93 10.17
N GLY A 182 -8.23 19.01 9.52
CA GLY A 182 -7.31 19.31 8.43
C GLY A 182 -5.93 19.82 8.88
N GLU A 183 -5.65 19.89 10.18
CA GLU A 183 -4.37 20.35 10.73
C GLU A 183 -3.60 19.22 11.43
N ILE A 184 -2.29 19.25 11.32
CA ILE A 184 -1.39 18.37 12.06
C ILE A 184 -1.22 18.94 13.48
N LYS A 185 -1.42 18.07 14.47
CA LYS A 185 -1.30 18.39 15.91
C LYS A 185 -0.03 17.77 16.50
#